data_8920b28f0320deb772f81e4962393327
#
_entry.id   8920b28f0320deb772f81e4962393327
#
_cell.length_a   1.000
_cell.length_b   1.000
_cell.length_c   1.000
_cell.angle_alpha   90.00
_cell.angle_beta   90.00
_cell.angle_gamma   90.00
#
_symmetry.space_group_name_H-M   'P 1'
#
loop_
_entity.id
_entity.type
_entity.pdbx_description
1 polymer ?
#
loop_
_entity_poly.entity_id
_entity_poly.type
_entity_poly.pdbx_seq_one_letter_code
_entity_poly.pdbx_strand_id
1 'polypeptide(L)'
;MTPRTSPLAYRRLRAPREDGAALVEPPWDEIPAALARNRRLRQSCQIDFHGVSLAELAREARGELLAEAVRYTASYAEVPHRAASAPADAGLLFLAGHQPQLFHPGVWFKNFALGHLARKHGATAVNLIIDSDTMKSHSIRVPGGSIGRPRAAAIPLDDAGPVVPFEERQILDRSLFAAFGDRTAEQIAGLIPDPLVREYWPLAVARGQETDNLGVCLAQSRHQFERRLGVTTLEIPQSHVCQLRSFARFTARLLAESERLATVYNEVVHE
;
A
#
# COMPACT_ATOMS: atom_id res chain seq x y z
N MET A 1 26.45 22.19 -14.54
CA MET A 1 27.08 20.88 -14.25
C MET A 1 25.97 19.85 -14.24
N THR A 2 25.87 19.03 -15.27
CA THR A 2 24.96 17.89 -15.35
C THR A 2 25.38 16.85 -14.30
N PRO A 3 24.50 16.38 -13.41
CA PRO A 3 24.87 15.31 -12.52
C PRO A 3 25.15 14.05 -13.39
N ARG A 4 26.36 13.51 -13.28
CA ARG A 4 26.67 12.20 -13.84
C ARG A 4 25.81 11.20 -13.08
N THR A 5 24.74 10.76 -13.68
CA THR A 5 24.03 9.55 -13.24
C THR A 5 24.99 8.40 -13.42
N SER A 6 25.41 7.75 -12.33
CA SER A 6 26.06 6.46 -12.43
C SER A 6 25.14 5.53 -13.22
N PRO A 7 25.67 4.73 -14.16
CA PRO A 7 24.81 3.81 -14.90
C PRO A 7 24.06 2.93 -13.91
N LEU A 8 22.75 2.79 -14.13
CA LEU A 8 21.89 1.92 -13.33
C LEU A 8 22.40 0.49 -13.47
N ALA A 9 23.03 -0.05 -12.43
CA ALA A 9 23.49 -1.43 -12.44
C ALA A 9 22.30 -2.35 -12.14
N TYR A 10 21.94 -3.21 -13.09
CA TYR A 10 20.93 -4.23 -12.88
C TYR A 10 21.37 -5.19 -11.76
N ARG A 11 20.57 -5.25 -10.68
CA ARG A 11 20.75 -6.22 -9.58
C ARG A 11 19.60 -7.23 -9.61
N ARG A 12 19.94 -8.50 -9.81
CA ARG A 12 18.96 -9.58 -9.69
C ARG A 12 18.73 -9.91 -8.22
N LEU A 13 17.66 -9.39 -7.65
CA LEU A 13 17.22 -9.73 -6.30
C LEU A 13 16.47 -11.07 -6.32
N ARG A 14 16.70 -11.90 -5.29
CA ARG A 14 16.00 -13.19 -5.11
C ARG A 14 15.49 -13.29 -3.69
N ALA A 15 14.27 -13.78 -3.54
CA ALA A 15 13.72 -14.09 -2.23
C ALA A 15 14.61 -15.15 -1.53
N PRO A 16 14.81 -15.05 -0.21
CA PRO A 16 15.48 -16.07 0.58
C PRO A 16 14.76 -17.42 0.46
N ARG A 17 15.50 -18.50 0.66
CA ARG A 17 14.92 -19.86 0.71
C ARG A 17 14.73 -20.37 2.13
N GLU A 18 15.37 -19.74 3.07
CA GLU A 18 15.31 -20.08 4.49
C GLU A 18 13.96 -19.65 5.07
N ASP A 19 13.41 -20.50 5.93
CA ASP A 19 12.17 -20.19 6.64
C ASP A 19 12.36 -18.98 7.59
N GLY A 20 11.37 -18.11 7.63
CA GLY A 20 11.41 -16.88 8.43
C GLY A 20 12.34 -15.78 7.90
N ALA A 21 13.08 -16.00 6.80
CA ALA A 21 13.92 -14.98 6.21
C ALA A 21 13.14 -14.04 5.28
N ALA A 22 13.59 -12.78 5.20
CA ALA A 22 13.03 -11.78 4.29
C ALA A 22 14.15 -11.01 3.56
N LEU A 23 13.93 -10.72 2.28
CA LEU A 23 14.78 -9.78 1.55
C LEU A 23 14.29 -8.36 1.80
N VAL A 24 15.15 -7.55 2.41
CA VAL A 24 14.91 -6.13 2.67
C VAL A 24 16.03 -5.32 2.02
N GLU A 25 15.63 -4.38 1.16
CA GLU A 25 16.57 -3.50 0.44
C GLU A 25 16.11 -2.04 0.56
N PRO A 26 16.93 -1.12 1.08
CA PRO A 26 18.23 -1.39 1.70
C PRO A 26 18.09 -2.21 3.01
N PRO A 27 19.17 -2.87 3.47
CA PRO A 27 19.18 -3.57 4.75
C PRO A 27 18.73 -2.68 5.94
N TRP A 28 18.16 -3.31 6.97
CA TRP A 28 17.60 -2.59 8.12
C TRP A 28 18.57 -1.62 8.81
N ASP A 29 19.85 -1.97 8.87
CA ASP A 29 20.92 -1.18 9.47
C ASP A 29 21.35 0.01 8.61
N GLU A 30 21.06 0.00 7.31
CA GLU A 30 21.33 1.12 6.40
C GLU A 30 20.19 2.18 6.39
N ILE A 31 19.02 1.86 6.91
CA ILE A 31 17.87 2.79 6.91
C ILE A 31 18.18 4.13 7.61
N PRO A 32 18.86 4.20 8.77
CA PRO A 32 19.21 5.48 9.38
C PRO A 32 20.07 6.35 8.48
N ALA A 33 21.03 5.76 7.77
CA ALA A 33 21.88 6.48 6.81
C ALA A 33 21.08 6.98 5.60
N ALA A 34 20.14 6.16 5.09
CA ALA A 34 19.24 6.55 4.01
C ALA A 34 18.32 7.72 4.42
N LEU A 35 17.77 7.70 5.63
CA LEU A 35 16.97 8.80 6.17
C LEU A 35 17.78 10.10 6.30
N ALA A 36 19.01 10.02 6.79
CA ALA A 36 19.89 11.19 6.91
C ALA A 36 20.23 11.75 5.53
N ARG A 37 20.51 10.88 4.54
CA ARG A 37 20.76 11.29 3.16
C ARG A 37 19.54 11.98 2.54
N ASN A 38 18.36 11.39 2.67
CA ASN A 38 17.12 11.96 2.13
C ASN A 38 16.79 13.32 2.76
N ARG A 39 17.06 13.50 4.05
CA ARG A 39 16.88 14.78 4.73
C ARG A 39 17.79 15.85 4.13
N ARG A 40 19.09 15.55 3.90
CA ARG A 40 20.03 16.47 3.25
C ARG A 40 19.60 16.81 1.83
N LEU A 41 19.22 15.81 1.02
CA LEU A 41 18.75 16.03 -0.35
C LEU A 41 17.53 16.97 -0.38
N ARG A 42 16.57 16.75 0.50
CA ARG A 42 15.39 17.63 0.58
C ARG A 42 15.73 19.06 0.99
N GLN A 43 16.70 19.24 1.90
CA GLN A 43 17.15 20.58 2.33
C GLN A 43 17.93 21.32 1.25
N SER A 44 18.70 20.62 0.43
CA SER A 44 19.50 21.21 -0.66
C SER A 44 18.74 21.34 -1.99
N CYS A 45 17.51 20.84 -2.07
CA CYS A 45 16.73 20.89 -3.29
C CYS A 45 16.21 22.31 -3.57
N GLN A 46 16.58 22.87 -4.73
CA GLN A 46 16.21 24.22 -5.18
C GLN A 46 15.27 24.19 -6.39
N ILE A 47 14.50 23.11 -6.56
CA ILE A 47 13.54 23.01 -7.66
C ILE A 47 12.37 23.94 -7.39
N ASP A 48 12.08 24.78 -8.38
CA ASP A 48 10.92 25.66 -8.39
C ASP A 48 9.72 25.00 -9.13
N PHE A 49 8.55 25.10 -8.53
CA PHE A 49 7.27 24.66 -9.09
C PHE A 49 6.36 25.87 -9.32
N HIS A 50 6.62 26.64 -10.39
CA HIS A 50 5.85 27.84 -10.73
C HIS A 50 5.77 28.85 -9.56
N GLY A 51 6.91 29.23 -9.02
CA GLY A 51 7.00 30.23 -7.95
C GLY A 51 6.84 29.65 -6.53
N VAL A 52 6.72 28.33 -6.39
CA VAL A 52 6.71 27.64 -5.10
C VAL A 52 7.88 26.65 -5.07
N SER A 53 8.70 26.69 -4.03
CA SER A 53 9.80 25.75 -3.89
C SER A 53 9.29 24.32 -3.67
N LEU A 54 10.04 23.28 -4.13
CA LEU A 54 9.71 21.90 -3.85
C LEU A 54 9.59 21.63 -2.34
N ALA A 55 10.37 22.32 -1.52
CA ALA A 55 10.33 22.18 -0.07
C ALA A 55 9.00 22.67 0.53
N GLU A 56 8.46 23.79 0.01
CA GLU A 56 7.16 24.32 0.41
C GLU A 56 6.03 23.41 -0.06
N LEU A 57 6.04 23.00 -1.33
CA LEU A 57 5.07 22.07 -1.88
C LEU A 57 5.07 20.73 -1.10
N ALA A 58 6.25 20.20 -0.78
CA ALA A 58 6.36 18.96 0.01
C ALA A 58 5.84 19.12 1.45
N ARG A 59 5.95 20.30 2.04
CA ARG A 59 5.41 20.61 3.37
C ARG A 59 3.88 20.67 3.32
N GLU A 60 3.32 21.38 2.33
CA GLU A 60 1.88 21.47 2.08
C GLU A 60 1.30 20.06 1.83
N ALA A 61 1.89 19.30 0.89
CA ALA A 61 1.48 17.95 0.55
C ALA A 61 1.47 17.00 1.77
N ARG A 62 2.45 17.15 2.62
CA ARG A 62 2.58 16.34 3.84
C ARG A 62 1.45 16.65 4.84
N GLY A 63 1.12 17.93 5.03
CA GLY A 63 0.03 18.35 5.88
C GLY A 63 -1.31 17.86 5.36
N GLU A 64 -1.60 18.05 4.08
CA GLU A 64 -2.81 17.58 3.42
C GLU A 64 -2.94 16.06 3.49
N LEU A 65 -1.87 15.32 3.17
CA LEU A 65 -1.83 13.86 3.21
C LEU A 65 -2.14 13.32 4.61
N LEU A 66 -1.49 13.87 5.64
CA LEU A 66 -1.69 13.41 7.02
C LEU A 66 -3.10 13.73 7.53
N ALA A 67 -3.61 14.92 7.25
CA ALA A 67 -4.97 15.30 7.64
C ALA A 67 -6.02 14.36 7.00
N GLU A 68 -5.87 14.09 5.71
CA GLU A 68 -6.77 13.20 4.99
C GLU A 68 -6.63 11.73 5.44
N ALA A 69 -5.39 11.24 5.68
CA ALA A 69 -5.16 9.89 6.20
C ALA A 69 -5.77 9.70 7.60
N VAL A 70 -5.68 10.71 8.48
CA VAL A 70 -6.35 10.71 9.79
C VAL A 70 -7.87 10.65 9.60
N ARG A 71 -8.43 11.51 8.75
CA ARG A 71 -9.86 11.56 8.48
C ARG A 71 -10.38 10.23 7.92
N TYR A 72 -9.70 9.67 6.93
CA TYR A 72 -10.08 8.38 6.34
C TYR A 72 -9.99 7.24 7.36
N THR A 73 -8.88 7.14 8.10
CA THR A 73 -8.71 6.08 9.10
C THR A 73 -9.76 6.21 10.20
N ALA A 74 -10.06 7.42 10.67
CA ALA A 74 -11.06 7.69 11.69
C ALA A 74 -12.49 7.28 11.29
N SER A 75 -12.78 7.16 10.00
CA SER A 75 -14.11 6.77 9.52
C SER A 75 -14.46 5.31 9.80
N TYR A 76 -13.47 4.45 10.13
CA TYR A 76 -13.70 3.01 10.35
C TYR A 76 -12.82 2.38 11.45
N ALA A 77 -11.85 3.11 11.98
CA ALA A 77 -10.93 2.60 12.99
C ALA A 77 -10.44 3.71 13.91
N GLU A 78 -9.96 3.36 15.09
CA GLU A 78 -9.31 4.29 16.00
C GLU A 78 -8.00 4.81 15.42
N VAL A 79 -7.79 6.13 15.46
CA VAL A 79 -6.56 6.77 15.03
C VAL A 79 -5.49 6.68 16.13
N PRO A 80 -4.25 6.27 15.82
CA PRO A 80 -3.17 6.28 16.79
C PRO A 80 -2.94 7.70 17.33
N HIS A 81 -2.94 7.87 18.64
CA HIS A 81 -2.83 9.18 19.31
C HIS A 81 -1.64 10.02 18.80
N ARG A 82 -0.50 9.38 18.55
CA ARG A 82 0.70 10.04 18.02
C ARG A 82 0.50 10.60 16.61
N ALA A 83 -0.31 9.94 15.79
CA ALA A 83 -0.59 10.39 14.43
C ALA A 83 -1.56 11.58 14.41
N ALA A 84 -2.51 11.61 15.33
CA ALA A 84 -3.45 12.71 15.50
C ALA A 84 -2.78 14.01 16.00
N SER A 85 -1.64 13.90 16.69
CA SER A 85 -0.93 15.01 17.33
C SER A 85 0.34 15.46 16.58
N ALA A 86 0.71 14.79 15.48
CA ALA A 86 1.96 15.07 14.79
C ALA A 86 1.88 16.41 14.03
N PRO A 87 2.79 17.37 14.30
CA PRO A 87 2.88 18.56 13.49
C PRO A 87 3.19 18.18 12.04
N ALA A 88 2.53 18.80 11.08
CA ALA A 88 2.73 18.56 9.65
C ALA A 88 4.20 18.70 9.21
N ASP A 89 4.98 19.50 9.92
CA ASP A 89 6.35 19.89 9.57
C ASP A 89 7.47 19.06 10.18
N ALA A 90 7.27 18.42 11.32
CA ALA A 90 8.38 18.05 12.19
C ALA A 90 8.74 16.56 12.23
N GLY A 91 7.89 15.67 11.75
CA GLY A 91 8.10 14.25 11.93
C GLY A 91 8.65 13.51 10.71
N LEU A 92 9.22 12.35 10.90
CA LEU A 92 9.46 11.39 9.83
C LEU A 92 8.14 10.79 9.38
N LEU A 93 8.00 10.59 8.07
CA LEU A 93 6.90 9.90 7.44
C LEU A 93 7.44 8.70 6.66
N PHE A 94 6.93 7.52 6.96
CA PHE A 94 7.11 6.35 6.13
C PHE A 94 5.83 6.09 5.34
N LEU A 95 5.99 5.87 4.06
CA LEU A 95 4.89 5.58 3.14
C LEU A 95 5.15 4.25 2.45
N ALA A 96 4.15 3.39 2.41
CA ALA A 96 4.11 2.19 1.57
C ALA A 96 2.75 2.15 0.87
N GLY A 97 2.60 1.33 -0.16
CA GLY A 97 1.31 1.21 -0.84
C GLY A 97 1.15 -0.08 -1.59
N HIS A 98 -0.10 -0.49 -1.75
CA HIS A 98 -0.53 -1.63 -2.56
C HIS A 98 -2.02 -1.55 -2.88
N GLN A 99 -2.45 -2.32 -3.90
CA GLN A 99 -3.86 -2.49 -4.23
C GLN A 99 -4.63 -3.07 -3.02
N PRO A 100 -5.94 -2.79 -2.89
CA PRO A 100 -6.77 -3.27 -1.78
C PRO A 100 -7.17 -4.75 -1.86
N GLN A 101 -6.61 -5.52 -2.79
CA GLN A 101 -6.90 -6.95 -2.96
C GLN A 101 -6.22 -7.81 -1.88
N LEU A 102 -6.64 -9.08 -1.77
CA LEU A 102 -5.90 -10.08 -1.00
C LEU A 102 -4.58 -10.38 -1.71
N PHE A 103 -3.46 -10.18 -1.03
CA PHE A 103 -2.15 -10.26 -1.64
C PHE A 103 -1.25 -11.31 -0.96
N HIS A 104 -0.22 -11.69 -1.69
CA HIS A 104 0.77 -12.65 -1.25
C HIS A 104 1.42 -12.23 0.08
N PRO A 105 1.73 -13.17 1.00
CA PRO A 105 2.36 -12.87 2.30
C PRO A 105 3.60 -11.98 2.21
N GLY A 106 4.43 -12.15 1.18
CA GLY A 106 5.60 -11.29 0.95
C GLY A 106 5.26 -9.83 0.66
N VAL A 107 4.07 -9.55 0.12
CA VAL A 107 3.53 -8.20 -0.03
C VAL A 107 2.96 -7.71 1.29
N TRP A 108 2.25 -8.57 2.03
CA TRP A 108 1.69 -8.26 3.33
C TRP A 108 2.77 -7.90 4.36
N PHE A 109 3.93 -8.54 4.28
CA PHE A 109 5.10 -8.21 5.08
C PHE A 109 5.45 -6.71 5.06
N LYS A 110 5.23 -6.00 3.95
CA LYS A 110 5.49 -4.56 3.85
C LYS A 110 4.71 -3.73 4.88
N ASN A 111 3.49 -4.12 5.22
CA ASN A 111 2.66 -3.40 6.18
C ASN A 111 3.23 -3.54 7.60
N PHE A 112 3.72 -4.73 7.95
CA PHE A 112 4.42 -4.96 9.23
C PHE A 112 5.75 -4.22 9.28
N ALA A 113 6.52 -4.25 8.19
CA ALA A 113 7.76 -3.51 8.06
C ALA A 113 7.54 -1.99 8.21
N LEU A 114 6.50 -1.45 7.56
CA LEU A 114 6.09 -0.05 7.66
C LEU A 114 5.79 0.34 9.11
N GLY A 115 4.95 -0.43 9.81
CA GLY A 115 4.61 -0.20 11.21
C GLY A 115 5.82 -0.34 12.15
N HIS A 116 6.69 -1.33 11.92
CA HIS A 116 7.92 -1.53 12.68
C HIS A 116 8.89 -0.34 12.53
N LEU A 117 9.16 0.08 11.30
CA LEU A 117 10.06 1.22 11.03
C LEU A 117 9.53 2.51 11.63
N ALA A 118 8.23 2.75 11.53
CA ALA A 118 7.63 3.94 12.12
C ALA A 118 7.80 3.97 13.64
N ARG A 119 7.56 2.85 14.32
CA ARG A 119 7.79 2.75 15.78
C ARG A 119 9.25 2.95 16.13
N LYS A 120 10.17 2.26 15.44
CA LYS A 120 11.62 2.31 15.67
C LYS A 120 12.18 3.73 15.53
N HIS A 121 11.70 4.49 14.55
CA HIS A 121 12.22 5.82 14.24
C HIS A 121 11.34 6.97 14.76
N GLY A 122 10.31 6.67 15.53
CA GLY A 122 9.40 7.69 16.03
C GLY A 122 8.65 8.44 14.93
N ALA A 123 8.33 7.77 13.84
CA ALA A 123 7.71 8.31 12.64
C ALA A 123 6.20 8.05 12.60
N THR A 124 5.51 8.71 11.68
CA THR A 124 4.15 8.36 11.26
C THR A 124 4.23 7.38 10.08
N ALA A 125 3.44 6.32 10.15
CA ALA A 125 3.28 5.35 9.08
C ALA A 125 1.98 5.60 8.32
N VAL A 126 2.05 5.69 6.99
CA VAL A 126 0.87 5.80 6.11
C VAL A 126 0.93 4.71 5.06
N ASN A 127 -0.11 3.92 4.95
CA ASN A 127 -0.30 2.95 3.89
C ASN A 127 -1.24 3.52 2.83
N LEU A 128 -0.74 3.66 1.61
CA LEU A 128 -1.48 4.14 0.44
C LEU A 128 -2.24 2.97 -0.19
N ILE A 129 -3.55 3.06 -0.24
CA ILE A 129 -4.41 2.09 -0.92
C ILE A 129 -4.46 2.48 -2.40
N ILE A 130 -3.88 1.66 -3.28
CA ILE A 130 -3.86 1.89 -4.73
C ILE A 130 -5.20 1.42 -5.31
N ASP A 131 -6.22 2.22 -5.13
CA ASP A 131 -7.60 1.94 -5.54
C ASP A 131 -7.89 2.35 -6.99
N SER A 132 -6.99 3.08 -7.62
CA SER A 132 -7.05 3.45 -9.05
C SER A 132 -6.66 2.30 -10.00
N ASP A 133 -6.08 1.20 -9.49
CA ASP A 133 -5.76 0.02 -10.30
C ASP A 133 -6.98 -0.89 -10.45
N THR A 134 -7.00 -1.71 -11.50
CA THR A 134 -8.12 -2.60 -11.82
C THR A 134 -7.98 -3.98 -11.17
N MET A 135 -9.10 -4.56 -10.79
CA MET A 135 -9.16 -5.94 -10.31
C MET A 135 -8.97 -6.92 -11.48
N LYS A 136 -7.84 -7.64 -11.50
CA LYS A 136 -7.48 -8.55 -12.59
C LYS A 136 -8.18 -9.91 -12.53
N SER A 137 -8.68 -10.30 -11.37
CA SER A 137 -9.33 -11.61 -11.15
C SER A 137 -10.34 -11.52 -10.02
N HIS A 138 -11.53 -12.06 -10.24
CA HIS A 138 -12.56 -12.26 -9.22
C HIS A 138 -12.34 -13.51 -8.35
N SER A 139 -11.26 -14.26 -8.60
CA SER A 139 -10.89 -15.46 -7.86
C SER A 139 -9.50 -15.32 -7.25
N ILE A 140 -9.32 -15.90 -6.08
CA ILE A 140 -8.03 -15.97 -5.38
C ILE A 140 -7.45 -17.37 -5.56
N ARG A 141 -6.17 -17.42 -5.95
CA ARG A 141 -5.44 -18.68 -6.05
C ARG A 141 -4.90 -19.07 -4.69
N VAL A 142 -5.29 -20.24 -4.23
CA VAL A 142 -4.87 -20.80 -2.96
C VAL A 142 -4.19 -22.18 -3.16
N PRO A 143 -3.29 -22.59 -2.25
CA PRO A 143 -2.75 -23.94 -2.27
C PRO A 143 -3.84 -24.96 -1.89
N GLY A 144 -3.77 -26.12 -2.49
CA GLY A 144 -4.62 -27.26 -2.16
C GLY A 144 -3.87 -28.56 -2.38
N GLY A 145 -4.55 -29.70 -2.20
CA GLY A 145 -3.94 -31.02 -2.30
C GLY A 145 -3.21 -31.42 -1.02
N SER A 146 -2.02 -32.02 -1.16
CA SER A 146 -1.18 -32.42 -0.02
C SER A 146 0.23 -31.89 -0.17
N ILE A 147 1.03 -31.94 0.90
CA ILE A 147 2.43 -31.50 0.90
C ILE A 147 3.24 -32.19 -0.22
N GLY A 148 3.01 -33.48 -0.45
CA GLY A 148 3.70 -34.24 -1.50
C GLY A 148 3.13 -34.04 -2.92
N ARG A 149 1.91 -33.47 -3.04
CA ARG A 149 1.25 -33.19 -4.33
C ARG A 149 0.46 -31.88 -4.25
N PRO A 150 1.14 -30.75 -4.15
CA PRO A 150 0.48 -29.46 -4.06
C PRO A 150 -0.22 -29.12 -5.40
N ARG A 151 -1.39 -28.51 -5.31
CA ARG A 151 -2.15 -28.00 -6.46
C ARG A 151 -2.57 -26.57 -6.19
N ALA A 152 -2.75 -25.78 -7.24
CA ALA A 152 -3.38 -24.48 -7.12
C ALA A 152 -4.88 -24.63 -7.37
N ALA A 153 -5.69 -24.09 -6.46
CA ALA A 153 -7.14 -23.96 -6.64
C ALA A 153 -7.50 -22.47 -6.76
N ALA A 154 -8.46 -22.14 -7.61
CA ALA A 154 -9.01 -20.80 -7.73
C ALA A 154 -10.35 -20.76 -6.99
N ILE A 155 -10.44 -19.94 -5.95
CA ILE A 155 -11.65 -19.77 -5.15
C ILE A 155 -12.27 -18.41 -5.54
N PRO A 156 -13.49 -18.38 -6.09
CA PRO A 156 -14.16 -17.13 -6.40
C PRO A 156 -14.37 -16.30 -5.14
N LEU A 157 -13.97 -15.04 -5.18
CA LEU A 157 -14.19 -14.07 -4.12
C LEU A 157 -15.55 -13.39 -4.28
N ASP A 158 -15.92 -13.14 -5.54
CA ASP A 158 -17.12 -12.46 -5.97
C ASP A 158 -17.45 -12.90 -7.40
N ASP A 159 -18.59 -12.49 -7.93
CA ASP A 159 -18.90 -12.69 -9.34
C ASP A 159 -17.98 -11.92 -10.27
N ALA A 160 -17.84 -12.44 -11.49
CA ALA A 160 -17.16 -11.72 -12.56
C ALA A 160 -17.93 -10.44 -12.92
N GLY A 161 -17.26 -9.32 -12.82
CA GLY A 161 -17.86 -8.02 -13.12
C GLY A 161 -17.07 -7.26 -14.16
N PRO A 162 -17.44 -6.00 -14.42
CA PRO A 162 -16.72 -5.14 -15.33
C PRO A 162 -15.27 -4.92 -14.86
N VAL A 163 -14.37 -4.71 -15.81
CA VAL A 163 -12.99 -4.34 -15.52
C VAL A 163 -12.96 -2.84 -15.22
N VAL A 164 -13.11 -2.52 -13.94
CA VAL A 164 -13.10 -1.16 -13.40
C VAL A 164 -12.06 -1.03 -12.30
N PRO A 165 -11.61 0.19 -11.97
CA PRO A 165 -10.75 0.43 -10.81
C PRO A 165 -11.42 -0.04 -9.50
N PHE A 166 -10.60 -0.34 -8.49
CA PHE A 166 -11.11 -0.74 -7.17
C PHE A 166 -11.99 0.33 -6.52
N GLU A 167 -11.75 1.61 -6.80
CA GLU A 167 -12.59 2.71 -6.33
C GLU A 167 -14.03 2.66 -6.85
N GLU A 168 -14.26 1.98 -7.99
CA GLU A 168 -15.58 1.80 -8.60
C GLU A 168 -16.14 0.38 -8.45
N ARG A 169 -15.30 -0.59 -8.04
CA ARG A 169 -15.66 -2.00 -7.98
C ARG A 169 -16.59 -2.30 -6.80
N GLN A 170 -17.80 -2.77 -7.09
CA GLN A 170 -18.78 -3.17 -6.08
C GLN A 170 -18.72 -4.68 -5.82
N ILE A 171 -19.22 -5.10 -4.65
CA ILE A 171 -19.52 -6.50 -4.34
C ILE A 171 -20.80 -6.87 -5.11
N LEU A 172 -20.71 -7.85 -6.01
CA LEU A 172 -21.80 -8.24 -6.92
C LEU A 172 -22.64 -9.38 -6.34
N ASP A 173 -22.01 -10.39 -5.76
CA ASP A 173 -22.68 -11.50 -5.08
C ASP A 173 -22.28 -11.56 -3.61
N ARG A 174 -23.14 -11.05 -2.77
CA ARG A 174 -22.92 -11.02 -1.32
C ARG A 174 -22.88 -12.41 -0.68
N SER A 175 -23.60 -13.38 -1.24
CA SER A 175 -23.60 -14.76 -0.74
C SER A 175 -22.29 -15.45 -1.06
N LEU A 176 -21.81 -15.29 -2.30
CA LEU A 176 -20.52 -15.79 -2.75
C LEU A 176 -19.38 -15.17 -1.96
N PHE A 177 -19.44 -13.84 -1.75
CA PHE A 177 -18.48 -13.09 -0.95
C PHE A 177 -18.46 -13.57 0.51
N ALA A 178 -19.63 -13.70 1.16
CA ALA A 178 -19.71 -14.14 2.54
C ALA A 178 -19.12 -15.54 2.74
N ALA A 179 -19.42 -16.47 1.84
CA ALA A 179 -18.95 -17.86 1.90
C ALA A 179 -17.48 -18.08 1.49
N PHE A 180 -16.78 -17.04 1.01
CA PHE A 180 -15.41 -17.18 0.52
C PHE A 180 -14.43 -17.67 1.60
N GLY A 181 -14.56 -17.19 2.83
CA GLY A 181 -13.67 -17.56 3.95
C GLY A 181 -13.74 -19.06 4.24
N ASP A 182 -14.95 -19.61 4.37
CA ASP A 182 -15.17 -21.03 4.66
C ASP A 182 -14.71 -21.90 3.49
N ARG A 183 -15.08 -21.57 2.26
CA ARG A 183 -14.63 -22.29 1.06
C ARG A 183 -13.10 -22.31 0.93
N THR A 184 -12.45 -21.19 1.26
CA THR A 184 -10.99 -21.10 1.26
C THR A 184 -10.39 -21.96 2.37
N ALA A 185 -10.92 -21.88 3.59
CA ALA A 185 -10.45 -22.66 4.73
C ALA A 185 -10.58 -24.17 4.49
N GLU A 186 -11.71 -24.63 3.93
CA GLU A 186 -11.93 -26.02 3.55
C GLU A 186 -10.93 -26.48 2.49
N GLN A 187 -10.68 -25.67 1.46
CA GLN A 187 -9.77 -25.99 0.37
C GLN A 187 -8.32 -26.19 0.84
N ILE A 188 -7.87 -25.40 1.83
CA ILE A 188 -6.49 -25.45 2.32
C ILE A 188 -6.30 -26.30 3.58
N ALA A 189 -7.37 -26.86 4.15
CA ALA A 189 -7.36 -27.57 5.43
C ALA A 189 -6.34 -28.74 5.48
N GLY A 190 -6.11 -29.43 4.35
CA GLY A 190 -5.12 -30.50 4.24
C GLY A 190 -3.65 -30.04 4.33
N LEU A 191 -3.39 -28.73 4.20
CA LEU A 191 -2.07 -28.12 4.27
C LEU A 191 -1.93 -27.21 5.47
N ILE A 192 -2.99 -26.49 5.84
CA ILE A 192 -3.02 -25.49 6.91
C ILE A 192 -4.28 -25.77 7.75
N PRO A 193 -4.15 -26.47 8.89
CA PRO A 193 -5.31 -26.88 9.70
C PRO A 193 -6.08 -25.70 10.31
N ASP A 194 -5.37 -24.63 10.68
CA ASP A 194 -5.94 -23.42 11.29
C ASP A 194 -5.54 -22.16 10.48
N PRO A 195 -6.24 -21.91 9.35
CA PRO A 195 -5.88 -20.84 8.47
C PRO A 195 -6.42 -19.48 8.96
N LEU A 196 -5.60 -18.44 8.94
CA LEU A 196 -5.94 -17.05 9.34
C LEU A 196 -7.18 -16.50 8.61
N VAL A 197 -7.58 -17.06 7.48
CA VAL A 197 -8.78 -16.63 6.76
C VAL A 197 -10.05 -16.80 7.63
N ARG A 198 -10.07 -17.74 8.57
CA ARG A 198 -11.19 -17.93 9.51
C ARG A 198 -11.35 -16.75 10.47
N GLU A 199 -10.24 -16.10 10.84
CA GLU A 199 -10.27 -14.92 11.71
C GLU A 199 -10.46 -13.63 10.92
N TYR A 200 -9.90 -13.58 9.72
CA TYR A 200 -9.92 -12.40 8.87
C TYR A 200 -11.28 -12.19 8.17
N TRP A 201 -11.84 -13.26 7.56
CA TRP A 201 -12.97 -13.11 6.66
C TRP A 201 -14.27 -12.59 7.34
N PRO A 202 -14.56 -12.91 8.59
CA PRO A 202 -15.68 -12.28 9.30
C PRO A 202 -15.60 -10.75 9.37
N LEU A 203 -14.39 -10.17 9.41
CA LEU A 203 -14.22 -8.72 9.34
C LEU A 203 -14.59 -8.16 7.95
N ALA A 204 -14.20 -8.88 6.89
CA ALA A 204 -14.55 -8.49 5.53
C ALA A 204 -16.08 -8.56 5.31
N VAL A 205 -16.73 -9.60 5.82
CA VAL A 205 -18.20 -9.74 5.75
C VAL A 205 -18.88 -8.60 6.50
N ALA A 206 -18.44 -8.28 7.72
CA ALA A 206 -18.98 -7.18 8.50
C ALA A 206 -18.80 -5.83 7.77
N ARG A 207 -17.62 -5.55 7.21
CA ARG A 207 -17.40 -4.34 6.42
C ARG A 207 -18.26 -4.30 5.16
N GLY A 208 -18.45 -5.43 4.50
CA GLY A 208 -19.32 -5.54 3.33
C GLY A 208 -20.79 -5.20 3.61
N GLN A 209 -21.24 -5.18 4.87
CA GLN A 209 -22.58 -4.71 5.25
C GLN A 209 -22.66 -3.18 5.35
N GLU A 210 -21.51 -2.51 5.51
CA GLU A 210 -21.44 -1.06 5.67
C GLU A 210 -21.03 -0.35 4.37
N THR A 211 -20.44 -1.08 3.41
CA THR A 211 -20.05 -0.54 2.11
C THR A 211 -20.26 -1.56 0.99
N ASP A 212 -20.74 -1.10 -0.15
CA ASP A 212 -20.87 -1.89 -1.36
C ASP A 212 -19.54 -1.96 -2.14
N ASN A 213 -18.63 -1.03 -1.89
CA ASN A 213 -17.35 -0.98 -2.60
C ASN A 213 -16.40 -2.08 -2.11
N LEU A 214 -16.03 -2.99 -3.01
CA LEU A 214 -15.17 -4.14 -2.72
C LEU A 214 -13.76 -3.71 -2.27
N GLY A 215 -13.19 -2.69 -2.92
CA GLY A 215 -11.85 -2.18 -2.59
C GLY A 215 -11.79 -1.61 -1.17
N VAL A 216 -12.77 -0.78 -0.82
CA VAL A 216 -12.92 -0.22 0.53
C VAL A 216 -13.11 -1.33 1.56
N CYS A 217 -14.00 -2.30 1.26
CA CYS A 217 -14.28 -3.44 2.14
C CYS A 217 -12.99 -4.23 2.45
N LEU A 218 -12.24 -4.62 1.42
CA LEU A 218 -11.02 -5.41 1.58
C LEU A 218 -9.89 -4.63 2.28
N ALA A 219 -9.70 -3.35 1.95
CA ALA A 219 -8.67 -2.52 2.57
C ALA A 219 -8.93 -2.33 4.07
N GLN A 220 -10.15 -1.89 4.42
CA GLN A 220 -10.49 -1.57 5.80
C GLN A 220 -10.54 -2.82 6.69
N SER A 221 -11.07 -3.95 6.20
CA SER A 221 -11.07 -5.21 6.96
C SER A 221 -9.66 -5.74 7.19
N ARG A 222 -8.77 -5.66 6.17
CA ARG A 222 -7.36 -6.00 6.29
C ARG A 222 -6.67 -5.14 7.34
N HIS A 223 -6.87 -3.83 7.31
CA HIS A 223 -6.28 -2.93 8.29
C HIS A 223 -6.80 -3.19 9.70
N GLN A 224 -8.09 -3.47 9.88
CA GLN A 224 -8.65 -3.88 11.16
C GLN A 224 -8.00 -5.18 11.69
N PHE A 225 -7.75 -6.15 10.81
CA PHE A 225 -7.06 -7.38 11.17
C PHE A 225 -5.59 -7.13 11.54
N GLU A 226 -4.87 -6.35 10.75
CA GLU A 226 -3.48 -5.94 11.03
C GLU A 226 -3.35 -5.22 12.39
N ARG A 227 -4.33 -4.42 12.77
CA ARG A 227 -4.37 -3.77 14.08
C ARG A 227 -4.46 -4.77 15.23
N ARG A 228 -5.20 -5.87 15.09
CA ARG A 228 -5.22 -6.98 16.06
C ARG A 228 -3.85 -7.63 16.20
N LEU A 229 -3.04 -7.60 15.14
CA LEU A 229 -1.66 -8.09 15.11
C LEU A 229 -0.63 -7.02 15.52
N GLY A 230 -1.08 -5.87 16.03
CA GLY A 230 -0.21 -4.80 16.55
C GLY A 230 0.37 -3.84 15.51
N VAL A 231 -0.15 -3.82 14.27
CA VAL A 231 0.22 -2.83 13.27
C VAL A 231 -0.63 -1.56 13.48
N THR A 232 0.04 -0.42 13.67
CA THR A 232 -0.60 0.89 13.88
C THR A 232 -0.20 1.86 12.79
N THR A 233 -0.89 1.81 11.66
CA THR A 233 -0.68 2.70 10.51
C THR A 233 -1.90 3.60 10.33
N LEU A 234 -1.73 4.71 9.60
CA LEU A 234 -2.83 5.39 8.94
C LEU A 234 -3.00 4.80 7.55
N GLU A 235 -4.19 4.89 7.01
CA GLU A 235 -4.48 4.52 5.62
C GLU A 235 -5.09 5.69 4.85
N ILE A 236 -4.84 5.71 3.55
CA ILE A 236 -5.44 6.69 2.63
C ILE A 236 -5.59 6.08 1.24
N PRO A 237 -6.76 6.17 0.59
CA PRO A 237 -6.93 5.81 -0.81
C PRO A 237 -6.17 6.75 -1.74
N GLN A 238 -5.61 6.23 -2.82
CA GLN A 238 -4.96 7.05 -3.84
C GLN A 238 -5.94 8.01 -4.51
N SER A 239 -7.19 7.60 -4.72
CA SER A 239 -8.26 8.46 -5.23
C SER A 239 -8.44 9.73 -4.37
N HIS A 240 -8.30 9.62 -3.03
CA HIS A 240 -8.33 10.78 -2.12
C HIS A 240 -7.06 11.65 -2.27
N VAL A 241 -5.88 11.02 -2.41
CA VAL A 241 -4.64 11.78 -2.65
C VAL A 241 -4.72 12.60 -3.92
N CYS A 242 -5.33 12.06 -4.97
CA CYS A 242 -5.52 12.76 -6.25
C CYS A 242 -6.41 14.02 -6.13
N GLN A 243 -7.20 14.15 -5.08
CA GLN A 243 -8.04 15.34 -4.81
C GLN A 243 -7.30 16.42 -3.99
N LEU A 244 -6.08 16.15 -3.49
CA LEU A 244 -5.32 17.13 -2.71
C LEU A 244 -4.81 18.27 -3.60
N ARG A 245 -4.82 19.49 -3.07
CA ARG A 245 -4.37 20.68 -3.82
C ARG A 245 -2.90 20.60 -4.20
N SER A 246 -2.07 20.12 -3.30
CA SER A 246 -0.65 19.88 -3.54
C SER A 246 -0.41 18.85 -4.65
N PHE A 247 -1.21 17.79 -4.72
CA PHE A 247 -1.16 16.82 -5.81
C PHE A 247 -1.56 17.45 -7.15
N ALA A 248 -2.63 18.25 -7.18
CA ALA A 248 -3.05 18.95 -8.38
C ALA A 248 -1.97 19.91 -8.90
N ARG A 249 -1.29 20.66 -8.00
CA ARG A 249 -0.16 21.53 -8.36
C ARG A 249 1.02 20.74 -8.95
N PHE A 250 1.37 19.63 -8.31
CA PHE A 250 2.43 18.74 -8.80
C PHE A 250 2.11 18.20 -10.19
N THR A 251 0.88 17.70 -10.38
CA THR A 251 0.42 17.16 -11.65
C THR A 251 0.38 18.23 -12.75
N ALA A 252 -0.11 19.42 -12.45
CA ALA A 252 -0.12 20.54 -13.40
C ALA A 252 1.29 20.88 -13.91
N ARG A 253 2.30 20.82 -13.02
CA ARG A 253 3.71 21.03 -13.44
C ARG A 253 4.20 19.91 -14.36
N LEU A 254 3.90 18.65 -14.06
CA LEU A 254 4.27 17.52 -14.92
C LEU A 254 3.62 17.64 -16.31
N LEU A 255 2.35 18.03 -16.36
CA LEU A 255 1.62 18.22 -17.63
C LEU A 255 2.21 19.39 -18.43
N ALA A 256 2.61 20.47 -17.78
CA ALA A 256 3.26 21.61 -18.45
C ALA A 256 4.63 21.24 -19.06
N GLU A 257 5.27 20.19 -18.57
CA GLU A 257 6.55 19.67 -19.08
C GLU A 257 6.42 18.27 -19.69
N SER A 258 5.26 17.94 -20.25
CA SER A 258 4.92 16.60 -20.75
C SER A 258 5.92 16.06 -21.79
N GLU A 259 6.45 16.89 -22.69
CA GLU A 259 7.46 16.49 -23.69
C GLU A 259 8.76 16.04 -23.00
N ARG A 260 9.23 16.81 -22.00
CA ARG A 260 10.40 16.45 -21.23
C ARG A 260 10.18 15.19 -20.41
N LEU A 261 8.99 15.05 -19.81
CA LEU A 261 8.62 13.85 -19.05
C LEU A 261 8.63 12.62 -19.95
N ALA A 262 8.06 12.70 -21.15
CA ALA A 262 8.06 11.61 -22.12
C ALA A 262 9.48 11.23 -22.57
N THR A 263 10.36 12.22 -22.79
CA THR A 263 11.77 11.99 -23.15
C THR A 263 12.48 11.20 -22.06
N VAL A 264 12.44 11.70 -20.80
CA VAL A 264 13.09 11.04 -19.67
C VAL A 264 12.52 9.65 -19.41
N TYR A 265 11.20 9.49 -19.50
CA TYR A 265 10.55 8.19 -19.35
C TYR A 265 11.04 7.18 -20.38
N ASN A 266 11.09 7.57 -21.65
CA ASN A 266 11.54 6.70 -22.73
C ASN A 266 13.02 6.35 -22.63
N GLU A 267 13.89 7.27 -22.22
CA GLU A 267 15.29 7.00 -21.93
C GLU A 267 15.44 5.88 -20.89
N VAL A 268 14.71 5.97 -19.77
CA VAL A 268 14.76 4.96 -18.70
C VAL A 268 14.20 3.59 -19.13
N VAL A 269 13.18 3.58 -19.99
CA VAL A 269 12.57 2.31 -20.46
C VAL A 269 13.46 1.61 -21.50
N HIS A 270 14.27 2.35 -22.25
CA HIS A 270 15.14 1.80 -23.30
C HIS A 270 16.55 1.44 -22.81
N GLU A 271 16.97 1.85 -21.59
CA GLU A 271 18.19 1.39 -20.92
C GLU A 271 17.98 0.05 -20.19
#